data_8471b952f5f5865461b3600893a5dfe6
#
_entry.id   8471b952f5f5865461b3600893a5dfe6
#
_cell.length_a   1.000
_cell.length_b   1.000
_cell.length_c   1.000
_cell.angle_alpha   90.00
_cell.angle_beta   90.00
_cell.angle_gamma   90.00
#
_symmetry.space_group_name_H-M   'P 1'
#
loop_
_entity.id
_entity.type
_entity.pdbx_description
1 polymer ?
#
loop_
_entity_poly.entity_id
_entity_poly.type
_entity_poly.pdbx_seq_one_letter_code
_entity_poly.pdbx_strand_id
1 'polypeptide(L)' 'MKIGTLVLYHYSVNEFAPNRTTPVPAIIVRVHSGDIVNLRLFADSMPQGAEYRPLVPHGPLSEGHFWTLLESDHGEG' A
#
# COMPACT_ATOMS: atom_id res chain seq x y z
N MET A 1 9.70 3.95 -10.55
CA MET A 1 9.19 4.01 -9.17
C MET A 1 10.34 4.24 -8.23
N LYS A 2 10.18 5.10 -7.26
CA LYS A 2 11.30 5.52 -6.41
C LYS A 2 10.94 5.42 -4.95
N ILE A 3 11.96 5.17 -4.12
CA ILE A 3 11.82 5.25 -2.68
C ILE A 3 11.33 6.67 -2.34
N GLY A 4 10.37 6.73 -1.44
CA GLY A 4 9.75 8.01 -1.05
C GLY A 4 8.48 8.34 -1.78
N THR A 5 8.12 7.55 -2.78
CA THR A 5 6.87 7.78 -3.50
C THR A 5 5.69 7.37 -2.63
N LEU A 6 4.66 8.21 -2.60
CA LEU A 6 3.42 7.90 -1.89
C LEU A 6 2.50 7.12 -2.80
N VAL A 7 1.92 6.06 -2.25
CA VAL A 7 1.02 5.18 -3.00
C VAL A 7 -0.11 4.77 -2.07
N LEU A 8 -1.05 3.99 -2.61
CA LEU A 8 -2.12 3.41 -1.81
C LEU A 8 -1.86 1.93 -1.63
N TYR A 9 -1.99 1.45 -0.41
CA TYR A 9 -1.87 0.04 -0.09
C TYR A 9 -3.26 -0.56 0.07
N HIS A 10 -3.47 -1.70 -0.56
CA HIS A 10 -4.75 -2.41 -0.52
C HIS A 10 -4.55 -3.72 0.23
N TYR A 11 -5.34 -3.91 1.27
CA TYR A 11 -5.21 -5.09 2.12
C TYR A 11 -5.60 -6.36 1.36
N SER A 12 -4.94 -7.45 1.71
CA SER A 12 -5.31 -8.77 1.22
C SER A 12 -6.68 -9.15 1.77
N VAL A 13 -7.43 -9.95 1.01
CA VAL A 13 -8.73 -10.42 1.49
C VAL A 13 -8.59 -11.28 2.73
N ASN A 14 -7.42 -11.87 2.93
CA ASN A 14 -7.19 -12.72 4.10
C ASN A 14 -6.57 -11.97 5.25
N GLU A 15 -6.27 -10.71 5.08
CA GLU A 15 -5.60 -9.92 6.09
C GLU A 15 -6.64 -9.31 7.01
N PHE A 16 -6.46 -9.51 8.30
CA PHE A 16 -7.38 -8.91 9.25
C PHE A 16 -7.10 -7.41 9.35
N ALA A 17 -8.10 -6.61 9.07
CA ALA A 17 -7.98 -5.16 9.19
C ALA A 17 -9.37 -4.59 9.33
N PRO A 18 -9.54 -3.61 10.20
CA PRO A 18 -10.88 -3.05 10.44
C PRO A 18 -11.50 -2.47 9.19
N ASN A 19 -10.72 -1.82 8.34
CA ASN A 19 -11.26 -1.16 7.16
C ASN A 19 -10.56 -1.62 5.91
N ARG A 20 -10.46 -2.92 5.74
CA ARG A 20 -9.66 -3.41 4.63
C ARG A 20 -10.26 -3.11 3.26
N THR A 21 -11.49 -2.65 3.21
CA THR A 21 -12.04 -2.23 1.92
C THR A 21 -11.56 -0.84 1.53
N THR A 22 -10.92 -0.14 2.45
CA THR A 22 -10.44 1.21 2.20
C THR A 22 -8.93 1.18 2.07
N PRO A 23 -8.39 1.63 0.95
CA PRO A 23 -6.94 1.65 0.82
C PRO A 23 -6.30 2.62 1.79
N VAL A 24 -5.04 2.38 2.11
CA VAL A 24 -4.31 3.12 3.11
C VAL A 24 -3.14 3.84 2.43
N PRO A 25 -2.93 5.11 2.72
CA PRO A 25 -1.74 5.79 2.20
C PRO A 25 -0.48 5.12 2.70
N ALA A 26 0.52 5.03 1.86
CA ALA A 26 1.78 4.39 2.22
C ALA A 26 2.91 5.03 1.46
N ILE A 27 4.12 4.83 1.96
CA ILE A 27 5.31 5.35 1.30
C ILE A 27 6.22 4.18 0.94
N ILE A 28 6.82 4.25 -0.24
CA ILE A 28 7.75 3.22 -0.69
C ILE A 28 9.06 3.40 0.03
N VAL A 29 9.50 2.36 0.74
CA VAL A 29 10.77 2.43 1.46
C VAL A 29 11.84 1.55 0.82
N ARG A 30 11.46 0.68 -0.11
CA ARG A 30 12.41 -0.12 -0.87
C ARG A 30 11.75 -0.60 -2.14
N VAL A 31 12.54 -0.65 -3.22
CA VAL A 31 12.04 -1.12 -4.52
C VAL A 31 12.78 -2.40 -4.89
N HIS A 32 12.00 -3.41 -5.24
CA HIS A 32 12.53 -4.66 -5.79
C HIS A 32 12.24 -4.67 -7.28
N SER A 33 12.61 -5.73 -7.96
CA SER A 33 12.36 -5.82 -9.38
C SER A 33 10.87 -6.04 -9.63
N GLY A 34 10.41 -5.68 -10.84
CA GLY A 34 9.04 -5.99 -11.24
C GLY A 34 7.99 -5.20 -10.50
N ASP A 35 8.30 -4.00 -10.06
CA ASP A 35 7.35 -3.13 -9.36
C ASP A 35 6.90 -3.69 -8.02
N ILE A 36 7.67 -4.58 -7.45
CA ILE A 36 7.42 -5.08 -6.10
C ILE A 36 8.17 -4.17 -5.15
N VAL A 37 7.48 -3.69 -4.12
CA VAL A 37 8.05 -2.71 -3.21
C VAL A 37 7.79 -3.10 -1.76
N ASN A 38 8.56 -2.51 -0.86
CA ASN A 38 8.26 -2.56 0.55
C ASN A 38 7.62 -1.24 0.92
N LEU A 39 6.60 -1.28 1.74
CA LEU A 39 5.82 -0.10 2.10
C LEU A 39 5.79 0.11 3.59
N ARG A 40 5.68 1.37 3.98
CA ARG A 40 5.31 1.73 5.35
C ARG A 40 3.97 2.45 5.26
N LEU A 41 3.01 1.95 6.01
CA LEU A 41 1.63 2.43 5.94
C LEU A 41 1.41 3.57 6.92
N PHE A 42 0.48 4.46 6.56
CA PHE A 42 0.06 5.56 7.43
C PHE A 42 -1.39 5.33 7.84
N ALA A 43 -1.59 4.39 8.73
CA ALA A 43 -2.94 4.07 9.19
C ALA A 43 -3.12 4.56 10.61
N ASP A 44 -4.33 5.03 10.91
CA ASP A 44 -4.60 5.67 12.19
C ASP A 44 -4.47 4.75 13.38
N SER A 45 -4.90 3.53 13.23
CA SER A 45 -5.09 2.68 14.40
C SER A 45 -4.25 1.43 14.37
N MET A 46 -3.13 1.48 13.74
CA MET A 46 -2.28 0.29 13.67
C MET A 46 -1.41 0.17 14.90
N PRO A 47 -1.23 -1.03 15.42
CA PRO A 47 -0.25 -1.23 16.47
C PRO A 47 1.14 -0.89 15.96
N GLN A 48 1.98 -0.49 16.86
CA GLN A 48 3.34 -0.16 16.51
C GLN A 48 4.01 -1.35 15.83
N GLY A 49 4.62 -1.11 14.70
CA GLY A 49 5.31 -2.16 13.97
C GLY A 49 4.46 -2.87 12.95
N ALA A 50 3.15 -2.68 12.98
CA ALA A 50 2.27 -3.34 12.03
C ALA A 50 2.16 -2.59 10.72
N GLU A 51 2.78 -1.44 10.63
CA GLU A 51 2.65 -0.61 9.43
C GLU A 51 3.60 -1.00 8.32
N TYR A 52 4.49 -1.94 8.55
CA TYR A 52 5.45 -2.33 7.52
C TYR A 52 4.91 -3.50 6.69
N ARG A 53 5.03 -3.40 5.38
CA ARG A 53 4.57 -4.46 4.46
C ARG A 53 5.65 -4.71 3.42
N PRO A 54 6.31 -5.86 3.47
CA PRO A 54 7.34 -6.19 2.49
C PRO A 54 6.74 -6.85 1.25
N LEU A 55 7.46 -6.73 0.15
CA LEU A 55 7.18 -7.47 -1.08
C LEU A 55 5.74 -7.31 -1.55
N VAL A 56 5.31 -6.06 -1.70
CA VAL A 56 3.95 -5.74 -2.13
C VAL A 56 3.97 -5.52 -3.64
N PRO A 57 3.22 -6.32 -4.41
CA PRO A 57 3.20 -6.15 -5.86
C PRO A 57 2.28 -5.03 -6.28
N HIS A 58 2.46 -4.57 -7.49
CA HIS A 58 1.60 -3.56 -8.09
C HIS A 58 0.30 -4.23 -8.55
N GLY A 59 -0.83 -3.60 -8.26
CA GLY A 59 -2.13 -4.16 -8.59
C GLY A 59 -2.89 -3.28 -9.55
N PRO A 60 -4.15 -3.62 -9.75
CA PRO A 60 -5.00 -4.40 -8.85
C PRO A 60 -4.88 -5.91 -9.03
N LEU A 61 -5.08 -6.61 -7.92
CA LEU A 61 -5.08 -8.07 -7.93
C LEU A 61 -6.41 -8.53 -7.34
N SER A 62 -6.84 -9.71 -7.74
CA SER A 62 -8.09 -10.25 -7.22
C SER A 62 -7.91 -10.75 -5.79
N GLU A 63 -6.71 -11.18 -5.44
CA GLU A 63 -6.41 -11.66 -4.10
C GLU A 63 -5.04 -11.15 -3.71
N GLY A 64 -4.77 -11.19 -2.42
CA GLY A 64 -3.49 -10.75 -1.93
C GLY A 64 -3.42 -9.24 -1.84
N HIS A 65 -2.41 -8.75 -1.16
CA HIS A 65 -2.24 -7.31 -1.02
C HIS A 65 -1.54 -6.75 -2.26
N PHE A 66 -1.75 -5.47 -2.50
CA PHE A 66 -1.10 -4.81 -3.63
C PHE A 66 -1.10 -3.31 -3.40
N TRP A 67 -0.36 -2.59 -4.25
CA TRP A 67 -0.34 -1.13 -4.18
C TRP A 67 -0.76 -0.55 -5.52
N THR A 68 -1.29 0.67 -5.48
CA THR A 68 -1.64 1.41 -6.67
C THR A 68 -1.16 2.83 -6.52
N LEU A 69 -1.10 3.55 -7.62
CA LEU A 69 -0.72 4.95 -7.58
C LEU A 69 -1.79 5.78 -6.91
N LEU A 70 -1.35 6.89 -6.31
CA LEU A 70 -2.29 7.88 -5.82
C LEU A 70 -2.85 8.62 -7.00
N GLU A 71 -4.15 8.49 -7.19
CA GLU A 71 -4.76 9.16 -8.31
C GLU A 71 -5.72 10.21 -7.90
N SER A 72 -5.93 10.33 -6.64
CA SER A 72 -6.95 11.24 -6.18
C SER A 72 -6.63 12.65 -6.52
N ASP A 73 -5.38 12.90 -6.79
CA ASP A 73 -4.99 14.25 -7.04
C ASP A 73 -5.59 14.80 -8.28
N HIS A 74 -5.92 13.97 -9.21
CA HIS A 74 -6.42 14.53 -10.42
C HIS A 74 -7.82 14.90 -10.26
N GLY A 75 -8.34 14.43 -9.41
CA GLY A 75 -9.62 14.84 -9.27
C GLY A 75 -9.74 16.16 -8.76
N GLU A 76 -9.39 16.16 -8.67
CA GLU A 76 -9.68 17.01 -8.39
C GLU A 76 -9.42 17.84 -8.58
N GLY A 77 -8.90 17.39 -8.74
CA GLY A 77 -8.63 18.52 -9.02
C GLY A 77 -9.13 19.17 -9.04
#